data_693aaf3e2aa3692987d91946bb7a67b2
#
_entry.id   693aaf3e2aa3692987d91946bb7a67b2
#
_cell.length_a   1.000
_cell.length_b   1.000
_cell.length_c   1.000
_cell.angle_alpha   90.00
_cell.angle_beta   90.00
_cell.angle_gamma   90.00
#
_symmetry.space_group_name_H-M   'P 1'
#
loop_
_entity.id
_entity.type
_entity.pdbx_description
1 polymer ?
#
loop_
_entity_poly.entity_id
_entity_poly.type
_entity_poly.pdbx_seq_one_letter_code
_entity_poly.pdbx_strand_id
1 'polypeptide(L)'
;NKWFNHQYLQKQSDASLAEAFEKDLAKRNISTSLDLTKIVGMIKERANFVNEFWDLADYFFEAPTKKKKKASKNWKEETPVLMQQVISELEKIEYFTSVNIETLLKEWMTTNEIGMGKVMQPLRLSLVGALKGPHLFDIIEMIGKAETNSRIEKAIASL
;
A
#
# COMPACT_ATOMS: atom_id res chain seq x y z
N ASN A 1 -21.52 -20.79 -1.07
CA ASN A 1 -20.75 -20.46 -2.25
C ASN A 1 -20.07 -19.07 -2.07
N LYS A 2 -19.18 -18.69 -2.98
CA LYS A 2 -18.39 -17.45 -2.89
C LYS A 2 -19.27 -16.21 -2.82
N TRP A 3 -20.33 -16.15 -3.63
CA TRP A 3 -21.23 -15.00 -3.62
C TRP A 3 -21.92 -14.83 -2.26
N PHE A 4 -22.44 -15.91 -1.72
CA PHE A 4 -23.13 -15.90 -0.42
C PHE A 4 -22.18 -15.48 0.72
N ASN A 5 -20.99 -16.06 0.73
CA ASN A 5 -19.98 -15.75 1.74
C ASN A 5 -19.52 -14.29 1.65
N HIS A 6 -19.35 -13.78 0.44
CA HIS A 6 -19.00 -12.39 0.20
C HIS A 6 -20.09 -11.48 0.75
N GLN A 7 -21.37 -11.73 0.45
CA GLN A 7 -22.47 -10.92 0.94
C GLN A 7 -22.57 -10.95 2.46
N TYR A 8 -22.35 -12.10 3.07
CA TYR A 8 -22.34 -12.24 4.53
C TYR A 8 -21.23 -11.40 5.16
N LEU A 9 -20.04 -11.47 4.61
CA LEU A 9 -18.90 -10.69 5.08
C LEU A 9 -19.17 -9.18 4.97
N GLN A 10 -19.71 -8.72 3.83
CA GLN A 10 -19.98 -7.29 3.59
C GLN A 10 -20.99 -6.72 4.59
N LYS A 11 -21.88 -7.52 5.14
CA LYS A 11 -22.89 -7.10 6.11
C LYS A 11 -22.31 -6.86 7.50
N GLN A 12 -21.15 -7.43 7.81
CA GLN A 12 -20.50 -7.24 9.11
C GLN A 12 -19.82 -5.87 9.15
N SER A 13 -19.80 -5.26 10.36
CA SER A 13 -19.13 -3.97 10.54
C SER A 13 -17.61 -4.12 10.38
N ASP A 14 -16.96 -3.06 9.92
CA ASP A 14 -15.51 -3.03 9.81
C ASP A 14 -14.84 -3.24 11.17
N ALA A 15 -15.43 -2.68 12.24
CA ALA A 15 -14.91 -2.86 13.60
C ALA A 15 -14.96 -4.32 14.05
N SER A 16 -16.05 -5.03 13.79
CA SER A 16 -16.18 -6.44 14.12
C SER A 16 -15.18 -7.30 13.33
N LEU A 17 -15.04 -7.03 12.05
CA LEU A 17 -14.08 -7.73 11.19
C LEU A 17 -12.64 -7.42 11.61
N ALA A 18 -12.37 -6.19 12.06
CA ALA A 18 -11.04 -5.82 12.56
C ALA A 18 -10.66 -6.61 13.81
N GLU A 19 -11.60 -6.87 14.71
CA GLU A 19 -11.34 -7.71 15.88
C GLU A 19 -10.94 -9.13 15.47
N ALA A 20 -11.66 -9.71 14.51
CA ALA A 20 -11.35 -11.04 13.99
C ALA A 20 -9.99 -11.05 13.30
N PHE A 21 -9.68 -10.00 12.54
CA PHE A 21 -8.38 -9.86 11.87
C PHE A 21 -7.24 -9.72 12.88
N GLU A 22 -7.44 -8.96 13.94
CA GLU A 22 -6.45 -8.81 15.00
C GLU A 22 -6.07 -10.16 15.62
N LYS A 23 -7.05 -11.03 15.84
CA LYS A 23 -6.80 -12.38 16.34
C LYS A 23 -5.98 -13.22 15.35
N ASP A 24 -6.26 -13.10 14.06
CA ASP A 24 -5.50 -13.77 13.02
C ASP A 24 -4.05 -13.26 12.98
N LEU A 25 -3.85 -11.95 13.08
CA LEU A 25 -2.52 -11.34 13.15
C LEU A 25 -1.75 -11.83 14.36
N ALA A 26 -2.40 -11.95 15.52
CA ALA A 26 -1.77 -12.46 16.75
C ALA A 26 -1.26 -13.89 16.57
N LYS A 27 -2.01 -14.73 15.88
CA LYS A 27 -1.60 -16.11 15.56
C LYS A 27 -0.35 -16.13 14.67
N ARG A 28 -0.14 -15.09 13.89
CA ARG A 28 1.03 -14.92 13.02
C ARG A 28 2.17 -14.19 13.72
N ASN A 29 2.03 -13.91 15.01
CA ASN A 29 2.98 -13.14 15.83
C ASN A 29 3.17 -11.71 15.32
N ILE A 30 2.12 -11.12 14.77
CA ILE A 30 2.12 -9.74 14.30
C ILE A 30 1.34 -8.88 15.28
N SER A 31 2.01 -7.86 15.79
CA SER A 31 1.44 -6.82 16.63
C SER A 31 1.57 -5.50 15.89
N THR A 32 0.52 -4.68 15.91
CA THR A 32 0.51 -3.43 15.16
C THR A 32 -0.24 -2.33 15.90
N SER A 33 0.19 -1.09 15.69
CA SER A 33 -0.53 0.10 16.15
C SER A 33 -1.39 0.72 15.03
N LEU A 34 -1.39 0.12 13.83
CA LEU A 34 -2.20 0.61 12.70
C LEU A 34 -3.68 0.43 12.97
N ASP A 35 -4.51 1.30 12.37
CA ASP A 35 -5.96 1.25 12.48
C ASP A 35 -6.52 0.10 11.64
N LEU A 36 -6.74 -1.06 12.26
CA LEU A 36 -7.24 -2.26 11.59
C LEU A 36 -8.65 -2.09 11.03
N THR A 37 -9.48 -1.29 11.67
CA THR A 37 -10.83 -1.00 11.17
C THR A 37 -10.75 -0.30 9.81
N LYS A 38 -9.86 0.65 9.68
CA LYS A 38 -9.64 1.38 8.43
C LYS A 38 -9.04 0.46 7.36
N ILE A 39 -8.07 -0.39 7.73
CA ILE A 39 -7.47 -1.35 6.80
C ILE A 39 -8.52 -2.33 6.27
N VAL A 40 -9.37 -2.87 7.16
CA VAL A 40 -10.47 -3.75 6.76
C VAL A 40 -11.39 -3.06 5.75
N GLY A 41 -11.74 -1.80 5.99
CA GLY A 41 -12.55 -1.01 5.05
C GLY A 41 -11.93 -0.91 3.67
N MET A 42 -10.59 -0.93 3.58
CA MET A 42 -9.87 -0.83 2.31
C MET A 42 -9.82 -2.14 1.52
N ILE A 43 -9.93 -3.29 2.19
CA ILE A 43 -9.67 -4.59 1.56
C ILE A 43 -10.86 -5.55 1.53
N LYS A 44 -11.88 -5.36 2.37
CA LYS A 44 -12.94 -6.37 2.54
C LYS A 44 -13.74 -6.67 1.28
N GLU A 45 -13.86 -5.71 0.37
CA GLU A 45 -14.58 -5.93 -0.89
C GLU A 45 -13.99 -7.06 -1.74
N ARG A 46 -12.70 -7.34 -1.55
CA ARG A 46 -11.98 -8.37 -2.30
C ARG A 46 -11.96 -9.71 -1.60
N ALA A 47 -12.58 -9.81 -0.41
CA ALA A 47 -12.55 -11.01 0.42
C ALA A 47 -13.93 -11.67 0.49
N ASN A 48 -13.92 -12.97 0.70
CA ASN A 48 -15.11 -13.76 1.03
C ASN A 48 -15.09 -14.23 2.49
N PHE A 49 -13.90 -14.33 3.08
CA PHE A 49 -13.67 -14.76 4.44
C PHE A 49 -12.60 -13.91 5.13
N VAL A 50 -12.67 -13.81 6.45
CA VAL A 50 -11.66 -13.09 7.25
C VAL A 50 -10.26 -13.68 7.06
N ASN A 51 -10.14 -14.99 6.90
CA ASN A 51 -8.85 -15.65 6.73
C ASN A 51 -8.12 -15.26 5.41
N GLU A 52 -8.81 -14.58 4.51
CA GLU A 52 -8.21 -14.04 3.30
C GLU A 52 -7.60 -12.65 3.51
N PHE A 53 -7.88 -12.00 4.64
CA PHE A 53 -7.40 -10.64 4.91
C PHE A 53 -5.88 -10.52 4.92
N TRP A 54 -5.18 -11.50 5.47
CA TRP A 54 -3.72 -11.47 5.48
C TRP A 54 -3.14 -11.37 4.06
N ASP A 55 -3.60 -12.21 3.16
CA ASP A 55 -3.11 -12.19 1.77
C ASP A 55 -3.44 -10.88 1.04
N LEU A 56 -4.51 -10.19 1.46
CA LEU A 56 -4.93 -8.92 0.86
C LEU A 56 -4.27 -7.70 1.51
N ALA A 57 -3.69 -7.85 2.70
CA ALA A 57 -3.25 -6.72 3.51
C ALA A 57 -1.87 -6.87 4.13
N ASP A 58 -1.14 -7.93 3.82
CA ASP A 58 0.15 -8.23 4.45
C ASP A 58 1.16 -7.09 4.29
N TYR A 59 1.13 -6.37 3.18
CA TYR A 59 2.03 -5.25 2.91
C TYR A 59 1.85 -4.06 3.88
N PHE A 60 0.73 -3.94 4.57
CA PHE A 60 0.59 -2.93 5.62
C PHE A 60 1.52 -3.20 6.80
N PHE A 61 1.86 -4.45 7.05
CA PHE A 61 2.60 -4.91 8.23
C PHE A 61 4.03 -5.30 7.91
N GLU A 62 4.30 -5.73 6.70
CA GLU A 62 5.61 -6.19 6.23
C GLU A 62 5.95 -5.58 4.86
N ALA A 63 7.16 -5.06 4.73
CA ALA A 63 7.63 -4.55 3.45
C ALA A 63 7.70 -5.69 2.41
N PRO A 64 7.45 -5.40 1.12
CA PRO A 64 7.54 -6.44 0.07
C PRO A 64 8.94 -7.03 0.00
N THR A 65 9.01 -8.32 -0.31
CA THR A 65 10.28 -9.01 -0.47
C THR A 65 10.97 -8.63 -1.79
N LYS A 66 12.28 -8.76 -1.83
CA LYS A 66 13.09 -8.54 -3.04
C LYS A 66 12.60 -9.38 -4.23
N LYS A 67 12.18 -10.62 -3.98
CA LYS A 67 11.68 -11.54 -5.01
C LYS A 67 10.41 -11.01 -5.68
N LYS A 68 9.47 -10.48 -4.92
CA LYS A 68 8.22 -9.90 -5.44
C LYS A 68 8.50 -8.67 -6.32
N LYS A 69 9.46 -7.82 -5.90
CA LYS A 69 9.82 -6.60 -6.64
C LYS A 69 10.48 -6.91 -7.98
N LYS A 70 11.32 -7.94 -8.05
CA LYS A 70 12.07 -8.31 -9.28
C LYS A 70 11.18 -8.75 -10.44
N ALA A 71 9.95 -9.15 -10.19
CA ALA A 71 9.06 -9.65 -11.23
C ALA A 71 8.47 -8.56 -12.13
N SER A 72 8.75 -7.28 -11.87
CA SER A 72 8.09 -6.19 -12.57
C SER A 72 8.86 -5.69 -13.79
N LYS A 73 8.13 -5.57 -14.91
CA LYS A 73 8.60 -4.91 -16.14
C LYS A 73 8.53 -3.38 -16.03
N ASN A 74 7.99 -2.85 -14.93
CA ASN A 74 7.78 -1.41 -14.74
C ASN A 74 8.97 -0.71 -14.08
N TRP A 75 10.01 -1.45 -13.73
CA TRP A 75 11.24 -0.89 -13.19
C TRP A 75 12.25 -0.75 -14.31
N LYS A 76 12.51 0.51 -14.70
CA LYS A 76 13.37 0.84 -15.84
C LYS A 76 14.63 1.56 -15.37
N GLU A 77 15.49 1.89 -16.31
CA GLU A 77 16.76 2.56 -16.00
C GLU A 77 16.57 3.90 -15.29
N GLU A 78 15.58 4.70 -15.72
CA GLU A 78 15.29 6.00 -15.13
C GLU A 78 14.47 5.94 -13.81
N THR A 79 13.91 4.78 -13.49
CA THR A 79 13.02 4.65 -12.33
C THR A 79 13.67 5.01 -11.00
N PRO A 80 14.93 4.59 -10.70
CA PRO A 80 15.56 4.98 -9.43
C PRO A 80 15.61 6.50 -9.20
N VAL A 81 15.91 7.27 -10.23
CA VAL A 81 15.94 8.74 -10.13
C VAL A 81 14.56 9.30 -9.82
N LEU A 82 13.52 8.80 -10.52
CA LEU A 82 12.14 9.22 -10.27
C LEU A 82 11.70 8.87 -8.85
N MET A 83 12.04 7.68 -8.37
CA MET A 83 11.67 7.25 -7.02
C MET A 83 12.40 8.07 -5.96
N GLN A 84 13.65 8.45 -6.19
CA GLN A 84 14.37 9.36 -5.29
C GLN A 84 13.71 10.74 -5.25
N GLN A 85 13.22 11.22 -6.38
CA GLN A 85 12.47 12.49 -6.44
C GLN A 85 11.13 12.38 -5.70
N VAL A 86 10.45 11.23 -5.75
CA VAL A 86 9.24 10.99 -4.96
C VAL A 86 9.54 11.16 -3.47
N ILE A 87 10.63 10.58 -2.98
CA ILE A 87 11.05 10.74 -1.57
C ILE A 87 11.19 12.22 -1.23
N SER A 88 11.90 12.98 -2.08
CA SER A 88 12.11 14.41 -1.87
C SER A 88 10.80 15.20 -1.85
N GLU A 89 9.85 14.84 -2.71
CA GLU A 89 8.55 15.49 -2.74
C GLU A 89 7.73 15.16 -1.48
N LEU A 90 7.73 13.89 -1.06
CA LEU A 90 7.00 13.48 0.15
C LEU A 90 7.53 14.16 1.41
N GLU A 91 8.83 14.41 1.48
CA GLU A 91 9.45 15.12 2.61
C GLU A 91 8.90 16.54 2.80
N LYS A 92 8.39 17.17 1.75
CA LYS A 92 7.82 18.52 1.82
C LYS A 92 6.46 18.57 2.51
N ILE A 93 5.80 17.43 2.68
CA ILE A 93 4.43 17.36 3.24
C ILE A 93 4.48 17.41 4.76
N GLU A 94 3.84 18.44 5.35
CA GLU A 94 3.70 18.56 6.80
C GLU A 94 2.58 17.64 7.32
N TYR A 95 1.40 17.75 6.73
CA TYR A 95 0.25 16.91 7.11
C TYR A 95 0.11 15.78 6.10
N PHE A 96 0.53 14.59 6.52
CA PHE A 96 0.69 13.43 5.64
C PHE A 96 -0.63 12.67 5.45
N THR A 97 -1.55 13.31 4.73
CA THR A 97 -2.86 12.75 4.38
C THR A 97 -2.88 12.26 2.94
N SER A 98 -3.76 11.31 2.65
CA SER A 98 -3.95 10.78 1.28
C SER A 98 -4.18 11.91 0.28
N VAL A 99 -5.04 12.88 0.62
CA VAL A 99 -5.35 14.02 -0.26
C VAL A 99 -4.11 14.87 -0.52
N ASN A 100 -3.36 15.21 0.52
CA ASN A 100 -2.15 16.04 0.36
C ASN A 100 -1.06 15.32 -0.42
N ILE A 101 -0.89 14.02 -0.20
CA ILE A 101 0.06 13.19 -0.92
C ILE A 101 -0.30 13.17 -2.41
N GLU A 102 -1.55 12.87 -2.70
CA GLU A 102 -2.05 12.81 -4.09
C GLU A 102 -1.89 14.14 -4.80
N THR A 103 -2.31 15.23 -4.17
CA THR A 103 -2.22 16.58 -4.74
C THR A 103 -0.78 16.95 -5.08
N LEU A 104 0.13 16.74 -4.12
CA LEU A 104 1.54 17.09 -4.32
C LEU A 104 2.18 16.27 -5.44
N LEU A 105 2.00 14.96 -5.43
CA LEU A 105 2.61 14.10 -6.44
C LEU A 105 2.04 14.34 -7.84
N LYS A 106 0.73 14.56 -7.94
CA LYS A 106 0.10 14.87 -9.23
C LYS A 106 0.58 16.21 -9.79
N GLU A 107 0.68 17.25 -8.96
CA GLU A 107 1.21 18.54 -9.36
C GLU A 107 2.67 18.43 -9.81
N TRP A 108 3.48 17.69 -9.06
CA TRP A 108 4.87 17.47 -9.41
C TRP A 108 5.01 16.76 -10.76
N MET A 109 4.25 15.71 -10.98
CA MET A 109 4.26 14.99 -12.27
C MET A 109 3.82 15.89 -13.42
N THR A 110 2.74 16.65 -13.24
CA THR A 110 2.22 17.55 -14.28
C THR A 110 3.20 18.64 -14.61
N THR A 111 3.76 19.30 -13.61
CA THR A 111 4.72 20.39 -13.79
C THR A 111 5.97 19.93 -14.53
N ASN A 112 6.42 18.71 -14.29
CA ASN A 112 7.64 18.18 -14.90
C ASN A 112 7.36 17.30 -16.12
N GLU A 113 6.12 17.26 -16.59
CA GLU A 113 5.70 16.49 -17.76
C GLU A 113 6.07 15.00 -17.64
N ILE A 114 5.92 14.44 -16.43
CA ILE A 114 6.18 13.03 -16.15
C ILE A 114 4.90 12.23 -16.30
N GLY A 115 4.93 11.18 -17.11
CA GLY A 115 3.79 10.26 -17.26
C GLY A 115 3.45 9.56 -15.95
N MET A 116 2.16 9.54 -15.58
CA MET A 116 1.70 8.95 -14.32
C MET A 116 2.18 7.51 -14.11
N GLY A 117 2.09 6.68 -15.15
CA GLY A 117 2.48 5.28 -15.06
C GLY A 117 3.96 5.08 -14.73
N LYS A 118 4.81 6.01 -15.15
CA LYS A 118 6.25 5.95 -14.88
C LYS A 118 6.58 6.10 -13.39
N VAL A 119 5.71 6.75 -12.63
CA VAL A 119 5.88 6.97 -11.19
C VAL A 119 4.99 6.05 -10.39
N MET A 120 3.69 5.99 -10.71
CA MET A 120 2.72 5.29 -9.88
C MET A 120 2.91 3.77 -9.84
N GLN A 121 3.27 3.18 -10.99
CA GLN A 121 3.47 1.72 -11.03
C GLN A 121 4.71 1.28 -10.25
N PRO A 122 5.90 1.86 -10.45
CA PRO A 122 7.05 1.49 -9.62
C PRO A 122 6.88 1.88 -8.16
N LEU A 123 6.13 2.94 -7.86
CA LEU A 123 5.83 3.32 -6.49
C LEU A 123 4.97 2.23 -5.81
N ARG A 124 3.89 1.79 -6.45
CA ARG A 124 3.07 0.69 -5.92
C ARG A 124 3.89 -0.59 -5.76
N LEU A 125 4.74 -0.90 -6.74
CA LEU A 125 5.63 -2.06 -6.65
C LEU A 125 6.54 -1.99 -5.43
N SER A 126 7.11 -0.81 -5.17
CA SER A 126 8.00 -0.58 -4.02
C SER A 126 7.30 -0.78 -2.68
N LEU A 127 6.03 -0.37 -2.60
CA LEU A 127 5.28 -0.38 -1.34
C LEU A 127 4.48 -1.67 -1.11
N VAL A 128 3.96 -2.26 -2.16
CA VAL A 128 3.04 -3.40 -2.10
C VAL A 128 3.66 -4.69 -2.63
N GLY A 129 4.60 -4.58 -3.55
CA GLY A 129 5.23 -5.74 -4.19
C GLY A 129 4.42 -6.33 -5.33
N ALA A 130 3.33 -5.66 -5.74
CA ALA A 130 2.47 -6.06 -6.85
C ALA A 130 1.73 -4.84 -7.38
N LEU A 131 1.21 -4.92 -8.60
CA LEU A 131 0.47 -3.81 -9.24
C LEU A 131 -1.04 -3.94 -9.01
N LYS A 132 -1.42 -4.24 -7.78
CA LYS A 132 -2.82 -4.41 -7.37
C LYS A 132 -3.02 -3.90 -5.95
N GLY A 133 -4.26 -3.84 -5.52
CA GLY A 133 -4.60 -3.41 -4.17
C GLY A 133 -5.43 -2.14 -4.14
N PRO A 134 -5.73 -1.61 -2.95
CA PRO A 134 -6.51 -0.40 -2.80
C PRO A 134 -5.78 0.85 -3.29
N HIS A 135 -6.43 1.99 -3.16
CA HIS A 135 -5.91 3.29 -3.59
C HIS A 135 -4.53 3.56 -2.95
N LEU A 136 -3.53 3.81 -3.79
CA LEU A 136 -2.13 3.88 -3.33
C LEU A 136 -1.89 4.98 -2.31
N PHE A 137 -2.53 6.14 -2.47
CA PHE A 137 -2.32 7.26 -1.55
C PHE A 137 -2.88 6.96 -0.15
N ASP A 138 -3.92 6.12 -0.07
CA ASP A 138 -4.45 5.64 1.21
C ASP A 138 -3.46 4.68 1.89
N ILE A 139 -2.82 3.83 1.11
CA ILE A 139 -1.76 2.95 1.62
C ILE A 139 -0.61 3.77 2.18
N ILE A 140 -0.16 4.79 1.43
CA ILE A 140 0.95 5.66 1.82
C ILE A 140 0.63 6.39 3.13
N GLU A 141 -0.57 6.95 3.24
CA GLU A 141 -1.01 7.60 4.48
C GLU A 141 -0.96 6.62 5.65
N MET A 142 -1.49 5.40 5.45
CA MET A 142 -1.58 4.38 6.50
C MET A 142 -0.22 3.93 7.02
N ILE A 143 0.71 3.62 6.13
CA ILE A 143 2.05 3.15 6.55
C ILE A 143 2.96 4.31 6.99
N GLY A 144 2.65 5.54 6.57
CA GLY A 144 3.35 6.74 6.99
C GLY A 144 4.58 7.07 6.15
N LYS A 145 5.07 8.30 6.34
CA LYS A 145 6.19 8.85 5.54
C LYS A 145 7.48 8.05 5.72
N ALA A 146 7.85 7.75 6.95
CA ALA A 146 9.10 7.04 7.24
C ALA A 146 9.14 5.65 6.61
N GLU A 147 8.07 4.88 6.78
CA GLU A 147 7.98 3.53 6.22
C GLU A 147 7.91 3.58 4.69
N THR A 148 7.15 4.53 4.13
CA THR A 148 7.07 4.73 2.68
C THR A 148 8.46 4.98 2.10
N ASN A 149 9.20 5.94 2.66
CA ASN A 149 10.53 6.29 2.17
C ASN A 149 11.52 5.13 2.33
N SER A 150 11.45 4.42 3.44
CA SER A 150 12.29 3.23 3.67
C SER A 150 12.07 2.16 2.58
N ARG A 151 10.82 1.89 2.23
CA ARG A 151 10.49 0.90 1.19
C ARG A 151 10.96 1.35 -0.19
N ILE A 152 10.83 2.64 -0.50
CA ILE A 152 11.32 3.19 -1.77
C ILE A 152 12.84 3.04 -1.84
N GLU A 153 13.57 3.40 -0.78
CA GLU A 153 15.03 3.27 -0.72
C GLU A 153 15.48 1.82 -0.91
N LYS A 154 14.79 0.89 -0.26
CA LYS A 154 15.08 -0.55 -0.41
C LYS A 154 14.83 -1.03 -1.85
N ALA A 155 13.78 -0.53 -2.48
CA ALA A 155 13.49 -0.86 -3.88
C ALA A 155 14.60 -0.33 -4.81
N ILE A 156 15.03 0.91 -4.62
CA ILE A 156 16.12 1.50 -5.39
C ILE A 156 17.40 0.67 -5.25
N ALA A 157 17.71 0.23 -4.03
CA ALA A 157 18.93 -0.52 -3.77
C ALA A 157 18.89 -1.95 -4.33
N SER A 158 17.69 -2.53 -4.50
CA SER A 158 17.54 -3.94 -4.86
C SER A 158 17.07 -4.20 -6.29
N LEU A 159 16.67 -3.17 -7.01
CA LEU A 159 16.17 -3.24 -8.38
C LEU A 159 16.96 -2.34 -9.33
#